data_42280f70b070867bc3909955200fb5fb
#
_entry.id   42280f70b070867bc3909955200fb5fb
#
_cell.length_a   1.000
_cell.length_b   1.000
_cell.length_c   1.000
_cell.angle_alpha   90.00
_cell.angle_beta   90.00
_cell.angle_gamma   90.00
#
_symmetry.space_group_name_H-M   'P 1'
#
loop_
_entity.id
_entity.type
_entity.pdbx_description
1 polymer ?
#
loop_
_entity_poly.entity_id
_entity_poly.type
_entity_poly.pdbx_seq_one_letter_code
_entity_poly.pdbx_strand_id
1 'polypeptide(L)'
;MEAGTLRPQIVEEMPMENYRTKCALTLALVAMLAGCNAGTKPQPLYQWGSYQDQVYGYFKGSGQEKQIAALEQDLEKMRGKGQVAPPGFHAQLGLLYAETGDDGKAAENFLAEKSQYPESAHYMDLLLNKYKGKAGSQ
;
A
#
# COMPACT_ATOMS: atom_id res chain seq x y z
N MET A 1 -36.69 -71.52 -26.27
CA MET A 1 -35.60 -70.72 -25.67
C MET A 1 -35.37 -69.51 -26.56
N GLU A 2 -36.09 -68.43 -26.28
CA GLU A 2 -36.00 -67.20 -27.10
C GLU A 2 -35.08 -66.21 -26.43
N ALA A 3 -34.00 -65.88 -27.13
CA ALA A 3 -33.04 -64.87 -26.71
C ALA A 3 -33.64 -63.45 -26.88
N GLY A 4 -34.02 -62.82 -25.78
CA GLY A 4 -34.51 -61.46 -25.74
C GLY A 4 -33.43 -60.50 -26.12
N THR A 5 -33.54 -59.90 -27.30
CA THR A 5 -32.67 -58.77 -27.78
C THR A 5 -33.02 -57.53 -27.00
N LEU A 6 -32.15 -57.12 -26.05
CA LEU A 6 -32.19 -55.84 -25.41
C LEU A 6 -31.79 -54.78 -26.45
N ARG A 7 -32.74 -53.99 -26.92
CA ARG A 7 -32.51 -52.79 -27.69
C ARG A 7 -32.02 -51.69 -26.74
N PRO A 8 -30.92 -51.00 -27.04
CA PRO A 8 -30.60 -49.80 -26.33
C PRO A 8 -31.55 -48.68 -26.80
N GLN A 9 -32.49 -48.34 -25.94
CA GLN A 9 -33.37 -47.19 -26.12
C GLN A 9 -32.62 -45.91 -25.70
N ILE A 10 -32.83 -44.93 -26.55
CA ILE A 10 -32.81 -43.49 -26.25
C ILE A 10 -31.43 -42.83 -26.27
N VAL A 11 -31.01 -42.53 -27.50
CA VAL A 11 -30.43 -41.21 -27.71
C VAL A 11 -31.61 -40.33 -28.15
N GLU A 12 -32.22 -39.61 -27.22
CA GLU A 12 -33.15 -38.52 -27.54
C GLU A 12 -32.40 -37.49 -28.36
N GLU A 13 -32.75 -37.41 -29.62
CA GLU A 13 -32.31 -36.31 -30.49
C GLU A 13 -32.89 -35.00 -29.92
N MET A 14 -32.07 -34.30 -29.13
CA MET A 14 -32.40 -32.95 -28.71
C MET A 14 -32.46 -32.05 -29.97
N PRO A 15 -33.58 -31.35 -30.20
CA PRO A 15 -33.72 -30.50 -31.37
C PRO A 15 -32.61 -29.45 -31.37
N MET A 16 -31.83 -29.41 -32.44
CA MET A 16 -30.65 -28.52 -32.61
C MET A 16 -30.98 -27.04 -32.42
N GLU A 17 -32.22 -26.66 -32.61
CA GLU A 17 -32.71 -25.30 -32.43
C GLU A 17 -32.66 -24.86 -30.95
N ASN A 18 -32.94 -25.75 -30.02
CA ASN A 18 -32.84 -25.46 -28.58
C ASN A 18 -31.40 -25.48 -28.06
N TYR A 19 -30.47 -26.14 -28.74
CA TYR A 19 -29.07 -26.17 -28.39
C TYR A 19 -28.40 -24.78 -28.64
N ARG A 20 -28.68 -24.15 -29.78
CA ARG A 20 -28.14 -22.85 -30.14
C ARG A 20 -28.61 -21.77 -29.16
N THR A 21 -29.87 -21.78 -28.76
CA THR A 21 -30.42 -20.85 -27.77
C THR A 21 -29.85 -21.08 -26.36
N LYS A 22 -29.69 -22.35 -25.96
CA LYS A 22 -29.05 -22.68 -24.67
C LYS A 22 -27.59 -22.34 -24.64
N CYS A 23 -26.84 -22.58 -25.70
CA CYS A 23 -25.43 -22.14 -25.81
C CYS A 23 -25.30 -20.60 -25.81
N ALA A 24 -26.20 -19.87 -26.48
CA ALA A 24 -26.17 -18.40 -26.45
C ALA A 24 -26.47 -17.86 -25.05
N LEU A 25 -27.43 -18.45 -24.34
CA LEU A 25 -27.75 -18.08 -22.94
C LEU A 25 -26.62 -18.38 -21.98
N THR A 26 -25.94 -19.50 -22.11
CA THR A 26 -24.79 -19.86 -21.27
C THR A 26 -23.58 -18.95 -21.55
N LEU A 27 -23.32 -18.62 -22.83
CA LEU A 27 -22.27 -17.66 -23.18
C LEU A 27 -22.56 -16.25 -22.64
N ALA A 28 -23.80 -15.80 -22.70
CA ALA A 28 -24.21 -14.50 -22.14
C ALA A 28 -24.06 -14.46 -20.62
N LEU A 29 -24.40 -15.56 -19.93
CA LEU A 29 -24.25 -15.66 -18.48
C LEU A 29 -22.77 -15.67 -18.06
N VAL A 30 -21.90 -16.35 -18.79
CA VAL A 30 -20.44 -16.35 -18.56
C VAL A 30 -19.84 -14.98 -18.82
N ALA A 31 -20.30 -14.26 -19.86
CA ALA A 31 -19.84 -12.91 -20.17
C ALA A 31 -20.22 -11.90 -19.07
N MET A 32 -21.39 -12.05 -18.44
CA MET A 32 -21.79 -11.21 -17.30
C MET A 32 -20.96 -11.46 -16.05
N LEU A 33 -20.50 -12.69 -15.81
CA LEU A 33 -19.62 -13.02 -14.68
C LEU A 33 -18.17 -12.52 -14.88
N ALA A 34 -17.69 -12.37 -16.10
CA ALA A 34 -16.36 -11.86 -16.40
C ALA A 34 -16.23 -10.34 -16.19
N GLY A 35 -17.34 -9.61 -16.13
CA GLY A 35 -17.36 -8.14 -15.95
C GLY A 35 -16.96 -7.65 -14.58
N CYS A 36 -16.90 -8.49 -13.56
CA CYS A 36 -16.60 -8.06 -12.18
C CYS A 36 -15.11 -7.87 -11.87
N ASN A 37 -14.19 -8.08 -12.82
CA ASN A 37 -12.75 -8.01 -12.55
C ASN A 37 -12.04 -6.78 -13.16
N ALA A 38 -12.77 -5.80 -13.68
CA ALA A 38 -12.20 -4.53 -14.17
C ALA A 38 -12.16 -3.44 -13.08
N GLY A 39 -11.98 -3.83 -11.80
CA GLY A 39 -11.70 -2.90 -10.73
C GLY A 39 -10.31 -2.32 -10.92
N THR A 40 -10.17 -1.08 -11.38
CA THR A 40 -8.96 -0.28 -11.17
C THR A 40 -8.64 -0.36 -9.69
N LYS A 41 -7.49 -0.98 -9.34
CA LYS A 41 -7.03 -1.00 -7.95
C LYS A 41 -6.98 0.45 -7.47
N PRO A 42 -7.69 0.82 -6.40
CA PRO A 42 -7.61 2.17 -5.88
C PRO A 42 -6.14 2.49 -5.62
N GLN A 43 -5.67 3.62 -6.15
CA GLN A 43 -4.31 4.07 -5.89
C GLN A 43 -4.17 4.29 -4.38
N PRO A 44 -3.12 3.78 -3.76
CA PRO A 44 -2.89 3.99 -2.34
C PRO A 44 -2.77 5.49 -2.07
N LEU A 45 -3.43 5.96 -1.02
CA LEU A 45 -3.43 7.38 -0.62
C LEU A 45 -2.00 7.88 -0.32
N TYR A 46 -1.18 7.00 0.25
CA TYR A 46 0.21 7.30 0.59
C TYR A 46 1.17 6.31 -0.05
N GLN A 47 2.37 6.78 -0.32
CA GLN A 47 3.48 5.91 -0.72
C GLN A 47 4.30 5.55 0.53
N TRP A 48 4.25 4.29 0.92
CA TRP A 48 4.92 3.83 2.14
C TRP A 48 6.43 3.60 1.97
N GLY A 49 6.90 3.28 0.75
CA GLY A 49 8.31 2.96 0.51
C GLY A 49 8.85 1.91 1.48
N SER A 50 10.02 2.17 2.05
CA SER A 50 10.63 1.35 3.09
C SER A 50 10.28 1.79 4.53
N TYR A 51 9.37 2.76 4.71
CA TYR A 51 9.09 3.40 5.99
C TYR A 51 8.81 2.39 7.12
N GLN A 52 7.95 1.42 6.86
CA GLN A 52 7.61 0.40 7.88
C GLN A 52 8.81 -0.44 8.29
N ASP A 53 9.68 -0.79 7.33
CA ASP A 53 10.90 -1.55 7.60
C ASP A 53 11.89 -0.71 8.41
N GLN A 54 11.99 0.60 8.15
CA GLN A 54 12.85 1.50 8.90
C GLN A 54 12.34 1.71 10.34
N VAL A 55 11.03 1.87 10.54
CA VAL A 55 10.43 1.92 11.89
C VAL A 55 10.70 0.62 12.65
N TYR A 56 10.52 -0.52 12.01
CA TYR A 56 10.86 -1.81 12.62
C TYR A 56 12.36 -1.90 12.94
N GLY A 57 13.23 -1.47 12.02
CA GLY A 57 14.67 -1.41 12.19
C GLY A 57 15.09 -0.54 13.38
N TYR A 58 14.42 0.61 13.57
CA TYR A 58 14.64 1.51 14.68
C TYR A 58 14.47 0.78 16.04
N PHE A 59 13.36 0.07 16.22
CA PHE A 59 13.12 -0.71 17.44
C PHE A 59 14.04 -1.92 17.60
N LYS A 60 14.69 -2.36 16.53
CA LYS A 60 15.70 -3.45 16.57
C LYS A 60 17.13 -2.93 16.75
N GLY A 61 17.33 -1.62 16.85
CA GLY A 61 18.66 -1.02 16.99
C GLY A 61 19.50 -1.07 15.72
N SER A 62 18.85 -1.07 14.54
CA SER A 62 19.56 -0.94 13.26
C SER A 62 20.27 0.41 13.18
N GLY A 63 21.41 0.49 12.46
CA GLY A 63 22.18 1.71 12.31
C GLY A 63 21.35 2.87 11.75
N GLN A 64 21.38 4.01 12.42
CA GLN A 64 20.56 5.18 12.15
C GLN A 64 20.87 5.78 10.78
N GLU A 65 22.15 5.85 10.40
CA GLU A 65 22.58 6.41 9.11
C GLU A 65 22.01 5.64 7.92
N LYS A 66 21.89 4.30 8.04
CA LYS A 66 21.27 3.47 6.99
C LYS A 66 19.78 3.74 6.89
N GLN A 67 19.11 3.95 8.01
CA GLN A 67 17.69 4.28 8.04
C GLN A 67 17.42 5.66 7.45
N ILE A 68 18.24 6.66 7.80
CA ILE A 68 18.18 8.00 7.22
C ILE A 68 18.33 7.93 5.70
N ALA A 69 19.38 7.27 5.20
CA ALA A 69 19.63 7.15 3.78
C ALA A 69 18.48 6.48 3.02
N ALA A 70 17.87 5.43 3.59
CA ALA A 70 16.72 4.75 3.00
C ALA A 70 15.47 5.64 2.94
N LEU A 71 15.17 6.35 4.02
CA LEU A 71 14.03 7.27 4.08
C LEU A 71 14.22 8.49 3.17
N GLU A 72 15.41 9.07 3.11
CA GLU A 72 15.71 10.16 2.17
C GLU A 72 15.51 9.70 0.71
N GLN A 73 16.01 8.51 0.35
CA GLN A 73 15.82 7.97 -0.99
C GLN A 73 14.33 7.77 -1.33
N ASP A 74 13.55 7.31 -0.37
CA ASP A 74 12.11 7.15 -0.58
C ASP A 74 11.40 8.51 -0.72
N LEU A 75 11.80 9.51 0.07
CA LEU A 75 11.28 10.87 -0.04
C LEU A 75 11.56 11.48 -1.42
N GLU A 76 12.76 11.29 -1.97
CA GLU A 76 13.10 11.71 -3.34
C GLU A 76 12.23 11.02 -4.39
N LYS A 77 12.00 9.70 -4.24
CA LYS A 77 11.12 8.96 -5.15
C LYS A 77 9.66 9.46 -5.09
N MET A 78 9.18 9.77 -3.87
CA MET A 78 7.84 10.32 -3.68
C MET A 78 7.71 11.70 -4.33
N ARG A 79 8.68 12.60 -4.12
CA ARG A 79 8.72 13.93 -4.74
C ARG A 79 8.73 13.85 -6.26
N GLY A 80 9.58 12.98 -6.82
CA GLY A 80 9.66 12.79 -8.27
C GLY A 80 8.37 12.29 -8.92
N LYS A 81 7.48 11.68 -8.13
CA LYS A 81 6.17 11.17 -8.57
C LYS A 81 5.00 12.06 -8.16
N GLY A 82 5.25 13.19 -7.49
CA GLY A 82 4.18 14.03 -6.93
C GLY A 82 3.35 13.31 -5.85
N GLN A 83 3.95 12.35 -5.15
CA GLN A 83 3.30 11.55 -4.11
C GLN A 83 3.62 12.13 -2.73
N VAL A 84 2.74 11.87 -1.77
CA VAL A 84 2.83 12.37 -0.41
C VAL A 84 3.37 11.27 0.51
N ALA A 85 4.31 11.63 1.38
CA ALA A 85 4.80 10.75 2.42
C ALA A 85 3.68 10.42 3.42
N PRO A 86 3.63 9.21 4.01
CA PRO A 86 2.60 8.85 4.97
C PRO A 86 2.78 9.60 6.31
N PRO A 87 1.71 9.70 7.13
CA PRO A 87 1.80 10.27 8.47
C PRO A 87 2.88 9.57 9.31
N GLY A 88 3.67 10.36 10.02
CA GLY A 88 4.79 9.88 10.83
C GLY A 88 6.11 9.72 10.10
N PHE A 89 6.12 9.80 8.76
CA PHE A 89 7.34 9.63 7.97
C PHE A 89 8.40 10.70 8.32
N HIS A 90 8.01 11.95 8.25
CA HIS A 90 8.89 13.05 8.60
C HIS A 90 9.22 13.08 10.10
N ALA A 91 8.29 12.68 10.96
CA ALA A 91 8.56 12.55 12.39
C ALA A 91 9.66 11.52 12.66
N GLN A 92 9.61 10.35 12.03
CA GLN A 92 10.64 9.31 12.16
C GLN A 92 11.99 9.78 11.63
N LEU A 93 12.03 10.40 10.47
CA LEU A 93 13.26 10.94 9.89
C LEU A 93 13.86 12.04 10.78
N GLY A 94 13.02 12.92 11.32
CA GLY A 94 13.43 13.94 12.28
C GLY A 94 14.00 13.36 13.57
N LEU A 95 13.43 12.29 14.11
CA LEU A 95 13.97 11.58 15.28
C LEU A 95 15.35 11.00 15.00
N LEU A 96 15.54 10.35 13.86
CA LEU A 96 16.83 9.80 13.46
C LEU A 96 17.91 10.87 13.34
N TYR A 97 17.59 12.03 12.75
CA TYR A 97 18.51 13.16 12.68
C TYR A 97 18.84 13.74 14.06
N ALA A 98 17.83 13.88 14.93
CA ALA A 98 18.06 14.35 16.29
C ALA A 98 18.93 13.40 17.12
N GLU A 99 18.86 12.11 16.88
CA GLU A 99 19.69 11.09 17.56
C GLU A 99 21.13 11.05 16.99
N THR A 100 21.32 11.39 15.72
CA THR A 100 22.63 11.51 15.08
C THR A 100 23.27 12.89 15.27
N GLY A 101 22.57 13.83 15.94
CA GLY A 101 23.09 15.15 16.28
C GLY A 101 22.87 16.22 15.21
N ASP A 102 22.11 15.92 14.14
CA ASP A 102 21.72 16.91 13.14
C ASP A 102 20.38 17.59 13.55
N ASP A 103 20.46 18.46 14.54
CA ASP A 103 19.30 19.16 15.09
C ASP A 103 18.63 20.07 14.04
N GLY A 104 19.37 20.57 13.04
CA GLY A 104 18.83 21.37 11.94
C GLY A 104 17.86 20.57 11.08
N LYS A 105 18.32 19.43 10.54
CA LYS A 105 17.48 18.53 9.75
C LYS A 105 16.35 17.89 10.58
N ALA A 106 16.59 17.65 11.87
CA ALA A 106 15.54 17.18 12.77
C ALA A 106 14.39 18.19 12.85
N ALA A 107 14.71 19.47 13.07
CA ALA A 107 13.70 20.53 13.14
C ALA A 107 12.95 20.71 11.82
N GLU A 108 13.66 20.67 10.67
CA GLU A 108 13.03 20.76 9.35
C GLU A 108 11.99 19.64 9.15
N ASN A 109 12.34 18.41 9.51
CA ASN A 109 11.44 17.27 9.36
C ASN A 109 10.26 17.34 10.33
N PHE A 110 10.44 17.74 11.59
CA PHE A 110 9.32 17.93 12.52
C PHE A 110 8.37 19.03 12.04
N LEU A 111 8.88 20.10 11.46
CA LEU A 111 8.05 21.16 10.87
C LEU A 111 7.32 20.68 9.62
N ALA A 112 7.94 19.85 8.79
CA ALA A 112 7.32 19.25 7.63
C ALA A 112 6.15 18.34 8.05
N GLU A 113 6.35 17.47 9.04
CA GLU A 113 5.28 16.61 9.60
C GLU A 113 4.12 17.46 10.12
N LYS A 114 4.40 18.46 10.93
CA LYS A 114 3.39 19.37 11.48
C LYS A 114 2.60 20.10 10.41
N SER A 115 3.28 20.54 9.33
CA SER A 115 2.63 21.23 8.22
C SER A 115 1.74 20.30 7.39
N GLN A 116 2.21 19.08 7.14
CA GLN A 116 1.52 18.10 6.30
C GLN A 116 0.38 17.40 7.05
N TYR A 117 0.56 17.22 8.37
CA TYR A 117 -0.36 16.54 9.28
C TYR A 117 -0.63 17.39 10.52
N PRO A 118 -1.54 18.36 10.45
CA PRO A 118 -1.83 19.27 11.56
C PRO A 118 -2.24 18.59 12.86
N GLU A 119 -2.82 17.40 12.79
CA GLU A 119 -3.15 16.56 13.92
C GLU A 119 -1.92 16.13 14.74
N SER A 120 -0.73 16.10 14.14
CA SER A 120 0.52 15.78 14.81
C SER A 120 1.12 16.99 15.53
N ALA A 121 0.59 18.20 15.36
CA ALA A 121 1.20 19.46 15.75
C ALA A 121 1.65 19.48 17.21
N HIS A 122 0.80 19.03 18.12
CA HIS A 122 1.12 19.02 19.56
C HIS A 122 2.38 18.19 19.86
N TYR A 123 2.47 17.01 19.26
CA TYR A 123 3.63 16.14 19.45
C TYR A 123 4.89 16.68 18.77
N MET A 124 4.76 17.24 17.58
CA MET A 124 5.88 17.86 16.87
C MET A 124 6.43 19.08 17.64
N ASP A 125 5.57 19.90 18.23
CA ASP A 125 6.00 21.03 19.08
C ASP A 125 6.77 20.56 20.32
N LEU A 126 6.35 19.46 20.93
CA LEU A 126 7.06 18.84 22.05
C LEU A 126 8.47 18.38 21.64
N LEU A 127 8.61 17.74 20.49
CA LEU A 127 9.90 17.29 19.95
C LEU A 127 10.79 18.49 19.61
N LEU A 128 10.25 19.49 18.92
CA LEU A 128 10.99 20.73 18.60
C LEU A 128 11.51 21.42 19.85
N ASN A 129 10.74 21.51 20.91
CA ASN A 129 11.18 22.11 22.18
C ASN A 129 12.26 21.26 22.87
N LYS A 130 12.10 19.93 22.86
CA LYS A 130 13.07 19.00 23.46
C LYS A 130 14.45 19.11 22.80
N TYR A 131 14.50 19.19 21.48
CA TYR A 131 15.77 19.18 20.74
C TYR A 131 16.37 20.59 20.59
N LYS A 132 15.58 21.67 20.58
CA LYS A 132 16.10 23.05 20.70
C LYS A 132 16.84 23.26 22.01
N GLY A 133 16.38 22.66 23.11
CA GLY A 133 17.06 22.77 24.42
C GLY A 133 18.41 22.06 24.46
N LYS A 134 18.66 21.07 23.62
CA LYS A 134 19.96 20.39 23.53
C LYS A 134 21.00 21.20 22.76
N ALA A 135 20.63 21.88 21.69
CA ALA A 135 21.54 22.71 20.89
C ALA A 135 22.10 23.93 21.66
N GLY A 136 21.41 24.37 22.70
CA GLY A 136 21.86 25.49 23.55
C GLY A 136 22.73 25.08 24.74
N SER A 137 22.99 23.79 24.94
CA SER A 137 23.74 23.26 26.10
C SER A 137 25.09 22.61 25.75
N GLN A 138 25.63 22.83 24.54
CA GLN A 138 26.97 22.40 24.10
C GLN A 138 27.94 23.56 24.03
#